data_e584bfb7b3d74d21e46ebfae011671ff
#
_entry.id   e584bfb7b3d74d21e46ebfae011671ff
#
_cell.length_a   1.000
_cell.length_b   1.000
_cell.length_c   1.000
_cell.angle_alpha   90.00
_cell.angle_beta   90.00
_cell.angle_gamma   90.00
#
_symmetry.space_group_name_H-M   'P 1'
#
loop_
_entity.id
_entity.type
_entity.pdbx_description
1 polymer ?
#
loop_
_entity_poly.entity_id
_entity_poly.type
_entity_poly.pdbx_seq_one_letter_code
_entity_poly.pdbx_strand_id
1 'polypeptide(L)'
;NAIRLLKELEAAGQQASPEQQEVLSRYVGWGGLADAFDPEKPAWASEYAQLKELLPPEEYAAARSSTLNAHYTSPTVIQAIYEAVSRMGFETGNILEPSMGVGNFFGMLPEEMRNSRLYGVELDPVSGRIAKQLYPKADITVGGFETTDRRDFFDLAIGNVPFGQYQVNDKAYNKLNFNIHNYFFAKALDQVRPGGVVAFVTSRYTMDAKDSTVRRYLAQRAELLGAIRLPNDAFKKNAGAEVVSDIIFLQKRDRPLDIAPEWTQTGQTEDGFAINRYFIDHPEMVLGRQEPVSTAHGMDYTVNPIEGLELSDQLHDAVKYIHGTYQEA
;
A
#
# COMPACT_ATOMS: atom_id res chain seq x y z
N ASN A 1 25.03 3.69 -0.40
CA ASN A 1 25.62 2.47 -1.00
C ASN A 1 24.75 1.92 -2.13
N ALA A 2 23.46 1.74 -1.89
CA ALA A 2 22.55 1.18 -2.90
C ALA A 2 22.48 2.04 -4.16
N ILE A 3 22.37 3.36 -4.02
CA ILE A 3 22.28 4.27 -5.17
C ILE A 3 23.58 4.24 -5.99
N ARG A 4 24.75 4.26 -5.35
CA ARG A 4 26.04 4.17 -6.05
C ARG A 4 26.14 2.85 -6.82
N LEU A 5 25.79 1.73 -6.19
CA LEU A 5 25.81 0.43 -6.83
C LEU A 5 24.86 0.37 -8.04
N LEU A 6 23.63 0.91 -7.88
CA LEU A 6 22.67 0.97 -8.97
C LEU A 6 23.24 1.73 -10.18
N LYS A 7 23.84 2.90 -9.94
CA LYS A 7 24.44 3.72 -11.00
C LYS A 7 25.60 2.98 -11.70
N GLU A 8 26.43 2.27 -10.94
CA GLU A 8 27.53 1.46 -11.51
C GLU A 8 27.00 0.33 -12.39
N LEU A 9 25.97 -0.39 -11.93
CA LEU A 9 25.37 -1.48 -12.70
C LEU A 9 24.73 -0.99 -13.99
N GLU A 10 24.03 0.12 -13.93
CA GLU A 10 23.40 0.73 -15.10
C GLU A 10 24.44 1.22 -16.11
N ALA A 11 25.51 1.87 -15.64
CA ALA A 11 26.59 2.34 -16.51
C ALA A 11 27.31 1.18 -17.20
N ALA A 12 27.45 0.03 -16.56
CA ALA A 12 28.09 -1.16 -17.10
C ALA A 12 27.11 -2.03 -17.91
N GLY A 13 25.81 -1.74 -17.90
CA GLY A 13 24.80 -2.56 -18.56
C GLY A 13 24.68 -3.96 -17.98
N GLN A 14 24.95 -4.12 -16.69
CA GLN A 14 24.99 -5.41 -16.02
C GLN A 14 23.79 -5.63 -15.10
N GLN A 15 23.39 -6.90 -14.95
CA GLN A 15 22.44 -7.29 -13.92
C GLN A 15 23.17 -7.50 -12.59
N ALA A 16 22.47 -7.24 -11.47
CA ALA A 16 23.03 -7.43 -10.14
C ALA A 16 23.27 -8.91 -9.85
N SER A 17 24.45 -9.23 -9.28
CA SER A 17 24.71 -10.53 -8.68
C SER A 17 23.90 -10.72 -7.39
N PRO A 18 23.78 -11.96 -6.85
CA PRO A 18 23.11 -12.17 -5.57
C PRO A 18 23.66 -11.30 -4.44
N GLU A 19 24.95 -11.11 -4.35
CA GLU A 19 25.60 -10.26 -3.35
C GLU A 19 25.25 -8.78 -3.55
N GLN A 20 25.22 -8.34 -4.80
CA GLN A 20 24.83 -6.98 -5.16
C GLN A 20 23.34 -6.75 -4.89
N GLN A 21 22.49 -7.75 -5.16
CA GLN A 21 21.06 -7.69 -4.83
C GLN A 21 20.84 -7.51 -3.33
N GLU A 22 21.65 -8.16 -2.50
CA GLU A 22 21.56 -7.97 -1.05
C GLU A 22 21.84 -6.53 -0.65
N VAL A 23 22.86 -5.90 -1.23
CA VAL A 23 23.15 -4.47 -0.98
C VAL A 23 21.98 -3.60 -1.43
N LEU A 24 21.43 -3.83 -2.63
CA LEU A 24 20.30 -3.07 -3.15
C LEU A 24 19.05 -3.25 -2.31
N SER A 25 18.83 -4.45 -1.77
CA SER A 25 17.64 -4.76 -0.96
C SER A 25 17.61 -3.97 0.36
N ARG A 26 18.72 -3.44 0.81
CA ARG A 26 18.81 -2.60 2.02
C ARG A 26 18.28 -1.18 1.80
N TYR A 27 18.06 -0.79 0.54
CA TYR A 27 17.42 0.48 0.24
C TYR A 27 15.94 0.40 0.62
N VAL A 28 15.49 1.34 1.45
CA VAL A 28 14.12 1.32 1.99
C VAL A 28 13.28 2.51 1.50
N GLY A 29 13.77 3.25 0.52
CA GLY A 29 13.11 4.46 0.03
C GLY A 29 13.42 5.69 0.89
N TRP A 30 12.62 6.72 0.73
CA TRP A 30 12.86 8.05 1.29
C TRP A 30 11.92 8.44 2.42
N GLY A 31 11.00 7.55 2.80
CA GLY A 31 10.05 7.82 3.87
C GLY A 31 10.76 8.15 5.18
N GLY A 32 10.37 9.26 5.80
CA GLY A 32 10.99 9.72 7.05
C GLY A 32 12.37 10.33 6.91
N LEU A 33 12.90 10.48 5.69
CA LEU A 33 14.24 11.01 5.44
C LEU A 33 14.25 12.48 4.94
N ALA A 34 13.22 13.25 5.28
CA ALA A 34 13.11 14.65 4.83
C ALA A 34 14.33 15.48 5.19
N ASP A 35 14.97 15.24 6.33
CA ASP A 35 16.14 15.98 6.79
C ASP A 35 17.36 15.83 5.86
N ALA A 36 17.46 14.72 5.13
CA ALA A 36 18.52 14.50 4.15
C ALA A 36 18.43 15.46 2.96
N PHE A 37 17.27 16.10 2.75
CA PHE A 37 17.01 17.06 1.68
C PHE A 37 16.98 18.51 2.17
N ASP A 38 17.27 18.74 3.44
CA ASP A 38 17.25 20.08 4.07
C ASP A 38 18.67 20.61 4.26
N PRO A 39 19.06 21.71 3.55
CA PRO A 39 20.39 22.28 3.69
C PRO A 39 20.65 22.91 5.07
N GLU A 40 19.61 23.17 5.85
CA GLU A 40 19.70 23.78 7.17
C GLU A 40 19.88 22.77 8.32
N LYS A 41 20.06 21.48 8.01
CA LYS A 41 20.25 20.43 9.00
C LYS A 41 21.71 19.97 9.05
N PRO A 42 22.54 20.50 9.98
CA PRO A 42 23.97 20.18 10.05
C PRO A 42 24.27 18.69 10.23
N ALA A 43 23.44 17.97 10.99
CA ALA A 43 23.63 16.53 11.21
C ALA A 43 23.49 15.72 9.91
N TRP A 44 22.85 16.27 8.88
CA TRP A 44 22.61 15.62 7.60
C TRP A 44 23.41 16.24 6.45
N ALA A 45 24.39 17.09 6.76
CA ALA A 45 25.16 17.81 5.73
C ALA A 45 25.88 16.89 4.75
N SER A 46 26.45 15.79 5.24
CA SER A 46 27.13 14.81 4.38
C SER A 46 26.17 14.11 3.43
N GLU A 47 25.03 13.65 3.94
CA GLU A 47 23.99 12.99 3.15
C GLU A 47 23.39 13.94 2.13
N TYR A 48 23.12 15.18 2.52
CA TYR A 48 22.62 16.22 1.61
C TYR A 48 23.58 16.44 0.44
N ALA A 49 24.88 16.59 0.70
CA ALA A 49 25.87 16.79 -0.34
C ALA A 49 26.00 15.58 -1.26
N GLN A 50 25.99 14.36 -0.71
CA GLN A 50 26.05 13.13 -1.50
C GLN A 50 24.84 12.95 -2.39
N LEU A 51 23.64 13.25 -1.88
CA LEU A 51 22.40 13.13 -2.68
C LEU A 51 22.38 14.13 -3.82
N LYS A 52 22.83 15.37 -3.59
CA LYS A 52 22.96 16.38 -4.64
C LYS A 52 23.92 15.94 -5.73
N GLU A 53 25.01 15.25 -5.38
CA GLU A 53 25.98 14.74 -6.33
C GLU A 53 25.46 13.52 -7.10
N LEU A 54 24.81 12.57 -6.42
CA LEU A 54 24.42 11.29 -6.99
C LEU A 54 23.15 11.36 -7.82
N LEU A 55 22.20 12.26 -7.49
CA LEU A 55 20.89 12.31 -8.10
C LEU A 55 20.78 13.48 -9.08
N PRO A 56 20.47 13.20 -10.36
CA PRO A 56 20.07 14.27 -11.29
C PRO A 56 18.88 15.06 -10.74
N PRO A 57 18.62 16.29 -11.20
CA PRO A 57 17.55 17.14 -10.64
C PRO A 57 16.18 16.46 -10.58
N GLU A 58 15.81 15.69 -11.60
CA GLU A 58 14.52 14.99 -11.63
C GLU A 58 14.43 13.90 -10.58
N GLU A 59 15.50 13.09 -10.43
CA GLU A 59 15.56 12.03 -9.41
C GLU A 59 15.61 12.62 -8.00
N TYR A 60 16.33 13.72 -7.80
CA TYR A 60 16.39 14.44 -6.54
C TYR A 60 15.00 14.97 -6.15
N ALA A 61 14.30 15.62 -7.09
CA ALA A 61 12.97 16.15 -6.85
C ALA A 61 11.97 15.04 -6.53
N ALA A 62 12.01 13.92 -7.26
CA ALA A 62 11.15 12.78 -7.01
C ALA A 62 11.41 12.16 -5.62
N ALA A 63 12.68 11.97 -5.26
CA ALA A 63 13.06 11.44 -3.95
C ALA A 63 12.60 12.35 -2.82
N ARG A 64 12.82 13.66 -2.96
CA ARG A 64 12.38 14.64 -1.97
C ARG A 64 10.86 14.63 -1.79
N SER A 65 10.10 14.56 -2.87
CA SER A 65 8.63 14.51 -2.82
C SER A 65 8.14 13.25 -2.14
N SER A 66 8.84 12.13 -2.29
CA SER A 66 8.43 10.84 -1.70
C SER A 66 8.70 10.75 -0.20
N THR A 67 9.46 11.67 0.41
CA THR A 67 9.78 11.62 1.84
C THR A 67 8.55 11.65 2.75
N LEU A 68 7.45 12.21 2.27
CA LEU A 68 6.19 12.30 3.01
C LEU A 68 5.23 11.13 2.72
N ASN A 69 5.39 10.46 1.59
CA ASN A 69 4.42 9.50 1.06
C ASN A 69 4.93 8.07 0.95
N ALA A 70 6.24 7.84 1.09
CA ALA A 70 6.80 6.51 1.03
C ALA A 70 6.63 5.81 2.38
N HIS A 71 6.01 4.63 2.36
CA HIS A 71 5.75 3.83 3.55
C HIS A 71 6.43 2.47 3.41
N TYR A 72 7.26 2.14 4.40
CA TYR A 72 7.82 0.81 4.53
C TYR A 72 6.76 -0.12 5.13
N THR A 73 6.42 -1.19 4.42
CA THR A 73 5.47 -2.18 4.92
C THR A 73 6.21 -3.29 5.65
N SER A 74 5.84 -3.51 6.92
CA SER A 74 6.50 -4.55 7.71
C SER A 74 6.24 -5.95 7.16
N PRO A 75 7.19 -6.88 7.31
CA PRO A 75 6.98 -8.28 6.92
C PRO A 75 5.74 -8.90 7.55
N THR A 76 5.41 -8.53 8.78
CA THR A 76 4.25 -9.03 9.50
C THR A 76 2.93 -8.73 8.76
N VAL A 77 2.79 -7.50 8.25
CA VAL A 77 1.60 -7.09 7.49
C VAL A 77 1.56 -7.78 6.13
N ILE A 78 2.70 -7.85 5.44
CA ILE A 78 2.80 -8.55 4.14
C ILE A 78 2.41 -10.01 4.27
N GLN A 79 2.93 -10.71 5.28
CA GLN A 79 2.59 -12.11 5.54
C GLN A 79 1.09 -12.31 5.77
N ALA A 80 0.46 -11.40 6.53
CA ALA A 80 -0.97 -11.48 6.81
C ALA A 80 -1.80 -11.36 5.53
N ILE A 81 -1.41 -10.47 4.63
CA ILE A 81 -2.10 -10.30 3.34
C ILE A 81 -1.99 -11.57 2.51
N TYR A 82 -0.79 -12.14 2.39
CA TYR A 82 -0.60 -13.39 1.66
C TYR A 82 -1.34 -14.56 2.32
N GLU A 83 -1.35 -14.64 3.64
CA GLU A 83 -2.12 -15.67 4.35
C GLU A 83 -3.61 -15.57 4.01
N ALA A 84 -4.17 -14.37 4.01
CA ALA A 84 -5.58 -14.16 3.69
C ALA A 84 -5.91 -14.60 2.25
N VAL A 85 -5.12 -14.21 1.26
CA VAL A 85 -5.37 -14.57 -0.14
C VAL A 85 -5.09 -16.05 -0.40
N SER A 86 -4.14 -16.64 0.31
CA SER A 86 -3.88 -18.09 0.24
C SER A 86 -5.06 -18.89 0.79
N ARG A 87 -5.66 -18.44 1.89
CA ARG A 87 -6.86 -19.05 2.47
C ARG A 87 -8.08 -18.98 1.54
N MET A 88 -8.14 -18.01 0.65
CA MET A 88 -9.17 -17.91 -0.40
C MET A 88 -8.94 -18.93 -1.51
N GLY A 89 -7.78 -19.57 -1.58
CA GLY A 89 -7.43 -20.55 -2.60
C GLY A 89 -6.56 -20.01 -3.73
N PHE A 90 -6.07 -18.77 -3.63
CA PHE A 90 -5.18 -18.22 -4.65
C PHE A 90 -3.82 -18.91 -4.59
N GLU A 91 -3.33 -19.38 -5.74
CA GLU A 91 -2.01 -20.00 -5.87
C GLU A 91 -1.19 -19.33 -6.97
N THR A 92 -1.68 -19.30 -8.19
CA THR A 92 -0.94 -18.84 -9.35
C THR A 92 -1.78 -17.88 -10.19
N GLY A 93 -1.19 -16.79 -10.61
CA GLY A 93 -1.85 -15.83 -11.47
C GLY A 93 -0.97 -14.61 -11.75
N ASN A 94 -1.59 -13.60 -12.33
CA ASN A 94 -0.96 -12.32 -12.58
C ASN A 94 -1.17 -11.42 -11.35
N ILE A 95 -0.08 -11.04 -10.71
CA ILE A 95 -0.09 -10.23 -9.49
C ILE A 95 0.41 -8.83 -9.80
N LEU A 96 -0.39 -7.82 -9.43
CA LEU A 96 -0.04 -6.41 -9.56
C LEU A 96 0.33 -5.82 -8.19
N GLU A 97 1.43 -5.09 -8.14
CA GLU A 97 1.77 -4.20 -7.02
C GLU A 97 1.93 -2.79 -7.56
N PRO A 98 0.90 -1.92 -7.43
CA PRO A 98 0.86 -0.63 -8.13
C PRO A 98 1.67 0.48 -7.46
N SER A 99 2.22 0.24 -6.29
CA SER A 99 3.08 1.16 -5.55
C SER A 99 4.15 0.33 -4.83
N MET A 100 5.05 -0.25 -5.62
CA MET A 100 5.85 -1.38 -5.18
C MET A 100 7.09 -1.03 -4.36
N GLY A 101 7.54 0.22 -4.38
CA GLY A 101 8.83 0.55 -3.80
C GLY A 101 9.94 -0.29 -4.43
N VAL A 102 10.75 -0.91 -3.61
CA VAL A 102 11.78 -1.85 -4.07
C VAL A 102 11.27 -3.30 -4.17
N GLY A 103 9.98 -3.53 -3.92
CA GLY A 103 9.37 -4.84 -4.14
C GLY A 103 9.34 -5.77 -2.92
N ASN A 104 9.11 -5.23 -1.73
CA ASN A 104 9.05 -6.04 -0.51
C ASN A 104 7.95 -7.10 -0.55
N PHE A 105 6.80 -6.81 -1.18
CA PHE A 105 5.77 -7.82 -1.40
C PHE A 105 6.26 -8.94 -2.31
N PHE A 106 6.95 -8.62 -3.39
CA PHE A 106 7.50 -9.63 -4.27
C PHE A 106 8.58 -10.48 -3.57
N GLY A 107 9.38 -9.85 -2.71
CA GLY A 107 10.42 -10.55 -1.95
C GLY A 107 9.87 -11.53 -0.93
N MET A 108 8.61 -11.39 -0.53
CA MET A 108 7.94 -12.25 0.43
C MET A 108 6.89 -13.15 -0.21
N LEU A 109 6.89 -13.26 -1.55
CA LEU A 109 5.94 -14.12 -2.25
C LEU A 109 6.01 -15.55 -1.71
N PRO A 110 4.88 -16.14 -1.26
CA PRO A 110 4.88 -17.51 -0.77
C PRO A 110 5.31 -18.52 -1.85
N GLU A 111 5.92 -19.59 -1.42
CA GLU A 111 6.43 -20.64 -2.31
C GLU A 111 5.34 -21.22 -3.21
N GLU A 112 4.13 -21.39 -2.70
CA GLU A 112 2.98 -21.87 -3.47
C GLU A 112 2.54 -20.93 -4.59
N MET A 113 2.99 -19.65 -4.53
CA MET A 113 2.66 -18.63 -5.55
C MET A 113 3.83 -18.37 -6.52
N ARG A 114 4.93 -19.11 -6.41
CA ARG A 114 6.18 -18.85 -7.15
C ARG A 114 6.05 -18.83 -8.67
N ASN A 115 5.05 -19.51 -9.21
CA ASN A 115 4.79 -19.56 -10.65
C ASN A 115 3.95 -18.39 -11.15
N SER A 116 3.57 -17.49 -10.26
CA SER A 116 2.82 -16.28 -10.63
C SER A 116 3.70 -15.33 -11.44
N ARG A 117 3.05 -14.56 -12.32
CA ARG A 117 3.71 -13.47 -13.05
C ARG A 117 3.54 -12.18 -12.26
N LEU A 118 4.64 -11.48 -12.04
CA LEU A 118 4.67 -10.30 -11.19
C LEU A 118 4.76 -9.03 -12.04
N TYR A 119 3.88 -8.08 -11.73
CA TYR A 119 3.79 -6.78 -12.39
C TYR A 119 3.85 -5.71 -11.32
N GLY A 120 4.76 -4.77 -11.48
CA GLY A 120 4.93 -3.70 -10.50
C GLY A 120 4.94 -2.34 -11.15
N VAL A 121 4.54 -1.34 -10.38
CA VAL A 121 4.62 0.06 -10.77
C VAL A 121 5.28 0.82 -9.62
N GLU A 122 6.25 1.66 -9.93
CA GLU A 122 6.88 2.53 -8.93
C GLU A 122 7.17 3.91 -9.53
N LEU A 123 6.65 4.93 -8.87
CA LEU A 123 6.80 6.32 -9.30
C LEU A 123 8.23 6.82 -9.10
N ASP A 124 8.87 6.47 -7.97
CA ASP A 124 10.24 6.90 -7.69
C ASP A 124 11.23 6.17 -8.60
N PRO A 125 11.98 6.89 -9.45
CA PRO A 125 12.87 6.24 -10.42
C PRO A 125 13.96 5.39 -9.78
N VAL A 126 14.50 5.82 -8.65
CA VAL A 126 15.58 5.07 -7.96
C VAL A 126 15.03 3.77 -7.41
N SER A 127 13.93 3.83 -6.67
CA SER A 127 13.26 2.63 -6.13
C SER A 127 12.88 1.66 -7.24
N GLY A 128 12.27 2.16 -8.30
CA GLY A 128 11.82 1.32 -9.43
C GLY A 128 12.97 0.64 -10.16
N ARG A 129 14.08 1.35 -10.37
CA ARG A 129 15.27 0.75 -11.03
C ARG A 129 15.96 -0.25 -10.13
N ILE A 130 15.98 -0.02 -8.82
CA ILE A 130 16.45 -1.02 -7.85
C ILE A 130 15.56 -2.27 -7.92
N ALA A 131 14.25 -2.11 -7.95
CA ALA A 131 13.32 -3.22 -8.06
C ALA A 131 13.56 -4.05 -9.32
N LYS A 132 13.85 -3.42 -10.44
CA LYS A 132 14.23 -4.13 -11.69
C LYS A 132 15.47 -5.01 -11.52
N GLN A 133 16.44 -4.56 -10.75
CA GLN A 133 17.64 -5.33 -10.46
C GLN A 133 17.36 -6.50 -9.50
N LEU A 134 16.44 -6.31 -8.56
CA LEU A 134 16.07 -7.36 -7.59
C LEU A 134 15.16 -8.42 -8.20
N TYR A 135 14.28 -8.02 -9.13
CA TYR A 135 13.26 -8.90 -9.73
C TYR A 135 13.31 -8.81 -11.25
N PRO A 136 14.39 -9.32 -11.87
CA PRO A 136 14.59 -9.16 -13.32
C PRO A 136 13.54 -9.87 -14.18
N LYS A 137 12.81 -10.83 -13.62
CA LYS A 137 11.72 -11.55 -14.32
C LYS A 137 10.37 -10.86 -14.21
N ALA A 138 10.23 -9.89 -13.30
CA ALA A 138 8.99 -9.14 -13.14
C ALA A 138 8.88 -8.06 -14.22
N ASP A 139 7.63 -7.75 -14.60
CA ASP A 139 7.33 -6.62 -15.49
C ASP A 139 7.14 -5.37 -14.62
N ILE A 140 8.14 -4.50 -14.58
CA ILE A 140 8.13 -3.31 -13.72
C ILE A 140 8.07 -2.05 -14.57
N THR A 141 7.07 -1.22 -14.33
CA THR A 141 6.91 0.10 -14.90
C THR A 141 7.47 1.14 -13.92
N VAL A 142 8.48 1.88 -14.34
CA VAL A 142 9.01 3.02 -13.59
C VAL A 142 8.26 4.27 -14.03
N GLY A 143 7.32 4.71 -13.22
CA GLY A 143 6.43 5.82 -13.53
C GLY A 143 5.20 5.77 -12.64
N GLY A 144 4.28 6.71 -12.86
CA GLY A 144 3.04 6.75 -12.10
C GLY A 144 2.04 5.68 -12.55
N PHE A 145 1.14 5.33 -11.64
CA PHE A 145 0.07 4.36 -11.93
C PHE A 145 -0.83 4.83 -13.09
N GLU A 146 -0.95 6.16 -13.28
CA GLU A 146 -1.71 6.76 -14.38
C GLU A 146 -1.17 6.43 -15.77
N THR A 147 0.08 5.99 -15.87
CA THR A 147 0.69 5.60 -17.15
C THR A 147 0.31 4.20 -17.60
N THR A 148 -0.38 3.44 -16.76
CA THR A 148 -0.79 2.06 -17.05
C THR A 148 -2.25 2.00 -17.50
N ASP A 149 -2.59 1.03 -18.35
CA ASP A 149 -3.92 0.95 -18.97
C ASP A 149 -4.48 -0.47 -19.13
N ARG A 150 -3.89 -1.46 -18.48
CA ARG A 150 -4.43 -2.82 -18.52
C ARG A 150 -5.82 -2.86 -17.91
N ARG A 151 -6.69 -3.72 -18.43
CA ARG A 151 -8.05 -3.92 -17.92
C ARG A 151 -8.37 -5.39 -17.84
N ASP A 152 -9.11 -5.78 -16.78
CA ASP A 152 -9.59 -7.17 -16.59
C ASP A 152 -8.47 -8.20 -16.75
N PHE A 153 -7.29 -7.87 -16.25
CA PHE A 153 -6.07 -8.64 -16.54
C PHE A 153 -5.51 -9.34 -15.29
N PHE A 154 -5.40 -8.65 -14.17
CA PHE A 154 -4.75 -9.20 -12.99
C PHE A 154 -5.69 -10.09 -12.19
N ASP A 155 -5.15 -11.14 -11.61
CA ASP A 155 -5.86 -12.04 -10.70
C ASP A 155 -5.83 -11.49 -9.27
N LEU A 156 -4.77 -10.80 -8.91
CA LEU A 156 -4.55 -10.23 -7.60
C LEU A 156 -3.83 -8.89 -7.72
N ALA A 157 -4.31 -7.89 -7.00
CA ALA A 157 -3.59 -6.63 -6.78
C ALA A 157 -3.32 -6.49 -5.28
N ILE A 158 -2.06 -6.30 -4.91
CA ILE A 158 -1.62 -6.18 -3.52
C ILE A 158 -0.73 -4.97 -3.36
N GLY A 159 -0.65 -4.45 -2.17
CA GLY A 159 0.32 -3.39 -1.88
C GLY A 159 -0.12 -2.47 -0.76
N ASN A 160 0.79 -1.58 -0.44
CA ASN A 160 0.55 -0.44 0.45
C ASN A 160 0.47 0.80 -0.45
N VAL A 161 -0.75 1.30 -0.67
CA VAL A 161 -0.97 2.41 -1.60
C VAL A 161 -0.55 3.73 -0.96
N PRO A 162 -0.09 4.71 -1.76
CA PRO A 162 0.14 6.05 -1.23
C PRO A 162 -1.18 6.65 -0.76
N PHE A 163 -1.14 7.46 0.28
CA PHE A 163 -2.33 8.16 0.75
C PHE A 163 -2.03 9.61 1.06
N GLY A 164 -3.04 10.45 0.88
CA GLY A 164 -2.95 11.88 1.06
C GLY A 164 -4.19 12.58 0.52
N GLN A 165 -4.25 13.89 0.74
CA GLN A 165 -5.38 14.71 0.32
C GLN A 165 -5.13 15.37 -1.05
N TYR A 166 -4.45 14.69 -1.94
CA TYR A 166 -4.18 15.16 -3.29
C TYR A 166 -4.64 14.13 -4.32
N GLN A 167 -4.75 14.58 -5.56
CA GLN A 167 -5.29 13.79 -6.65
C GLN A 167 -4.20 13.49 -7.69
N VAL A 168 -4.36 12.37 -8.37
CA VAL A 168 -3.53 11.98 -9.51
C VAL A 168 -4.26 12.42 -10.78
N ASN A 169 -3.51 13.00 -11.74
CA ASN A 169 -4.07 13.34 -13.04
C ASN A 169 -4.09 12.09 -13.92
N ASP A 170 -5.26 11.47 -14.01
CA ASP A 170 -5.54 10.36 -14.92
C ASP A 170 -6.87 10.64 -15.59
N LYS A 171 -6.83 10.88 -16.90
CA LYS A 171 -7.98 11.33 -17.67
C LYS A 171 -9.24 10.49 -17.46
N ALA A 172 -9.09 9.18 -17.35
CA ALA A 172 -10.20 8.26 -17.15
C ALA A 172 -10.85 8.38 -15.77
N TYR A 173 -10.15 8.93 -14.79
CA TYR A 173 -10.58 8.97 -13.37
C TYR A 173 -10.75 10.39 -12.83
N ASN A 174 -10.34 11.43 -13.56
CA ASN A 174 -10.38 12.80 -13.07
C ASN A 174 -11.77 13.25 -12.64
N LYS A 175 -12.80 12.78 -13.32
CA LYS A 175 -14.20 13.10 -13.01
C LYS A 175 -14.66 12.60 -11.63
N LEU A 176 -13.97 11.62 -11.06
CA LEU A 176 -14.31 11.06 -9.75
C LEU A 176 -13.87 11.96 -8.60
N ASN A 177 -12.85 12.80 -8.81
CA ASN A 177 -12.24 13.66 -7.77
C ASN A 177 -11.78 12.87 -6.54
N PHE A 178 -11.32 11.64 -6.72
CA PHE A 178 -10.86 10.81 -5.61
C PHE A 178 -9.46 11.22 -5.16
N ASN A 179 -9.24 11.22 -3.85
CA ASN A 179 -7.88 11.29 -3.32
C ASN A 179 -7.05 10.09 -3.79
N ILE A 180 -5.71 10.26 -3.78
CA ILE A 180 -4.79 9.27 -4.36
C ILE A 180 -5.05 7.84 -3.86
N HIS A 181 -5.25 7.63 -2.57
CA HIS A 181 -5.50 6.29 -2.03
C HIS A 181 -6.78 5.66 -2.60
N ASN A 182 -7.83 6.44 -2.78
CA ASN A 182 -9.10 5.97 -3.33
C ASN A 182 -9.01 5.76 -4.84
N TYR A 183 -8.25 6.60 -5.54
CA TYR A 183 -7.95 6.43 -6.95
C TYR A 183 -7.25 5.09 -7.23
N PHE A 184 -6.31 4.69 -6.36
CA PHE A 184 -5.62 3.41 -6.52
C PHE A 184 -6.59 2.23 -6.44
N PHE A 185 -7.57 2.27 -5.54
CA PHE A 185 -8.62 1.25 -5.48
C PHE A 185 -9.48 1.24 -6.75
N ALA A 186 -9.93 2.40 -7.20
CA ALA A 186 -10.79 2.50 -8.39
C ALA A 186 -10.08 1.93 -9.62
N LYS A 187 -8.85 2.34 -9.86
CA LYS A 187 -8.08 1.87 -11.02
C LYS A 187 -7.68 0.40 -10.90
N ALA A 188 -7.26 -0.05 -9.73
CA ALA A 188 -6.90 -1.45 -9.52
C ALA A 188 -8.11 -2.38 -9.78
N LEU A 189 -9.32 -1.98 -9.38
CA LEU A 189 -10.52 -2.74 -9.68
C LEU A 189 -10.80 -2.84 -11.18
N ASP A 190 -10.50 -1.81 -11.96
CA ASP A 190 -10.62 -1.90 -13.43
C ASP A 190 -9.56 -2.81 -14.04
N GLN A 191 -8.37 -2.86 -13.45
CA GLN A 191 -7.27 -3.67 -13.97
C GLN A 191 -7.33 -5.14 -13.55
N VAL A 192 -7.98 -5.43 -12.42
CA VAL A 192 -8.24 -6.79 -11.97
C VAL A 192 -9.40 -7.36 -12.77
N ARG A 193 -9.33 -8.65 -13.11
CA ARG A 193 -10.42 -9.34 -13.79
C ARG A 193 -11.59 -9.62 -12.84
N PRO A 194 -12.81 -9.84 -13.36
CA PRO A 194 -13.92 -10.30 -12.51
C PRO A 194 -13.54 -11.56 -11.73
N GLY A 195 -13.87 -11.57 -10.43
CA GLY A 195 -13.49 -12.65 -9.51
C GLY A 195 -12.10 -12.52 -8.91
N GLY A 196 -11.27 -11.64 -9.45
CA GLY A 196 -9.97 -11.31 -8.86
C GLY A 196 -10.09 -10.48 -7.59
N VAL A 197 -9.00 -10.36 -6.86
CA VAL A 197 -8.98 -9.75 -5.52
C VAL A 197 -8.05 -8.56 -5.49
N VAL A 198 -8.48 -7.50 -4.79
CA VAL A 198 -7.65 -6.35 -4.42
C VAL A 198 -7.46 -6.39 -2.91
N ALA A 199 -6.21 -6.41 -2.46
CA ALA A 199 -5.85 -6.43 -1.05
C ALA A 199 -4.83 -5.32 -0.80
N PHE A 200 -5.28 -4.16 -0.35
CA PHE A 200 -4.45 -2.98 -0.15
C PHE A 200 -4.44 -2.52 1.30
N VAL A 201 -3.27 -2.06 1.73
CA VAL A 201 -3.14 -1.22 2.93
C VAL A 201 -3.39 0.22 2.54
N THR A 202 -4.22 0.91 3.28
CA THR A 202 -4.61 2.29 3.02
C THR A 202 -4.85 3.05 4.33
N SER A 203 -5.01 4.36 4.22
CA SER A 203 -5.47 5.20 5.33
C SER A 203 -6.88 4.80 5.77
N ARG A 204 -7.17 4.92 7.09
CA ARG A 204 -8.51 4.67 7.61
C ARG A 204 -9.61 5.50 6.93
N TYR A 205 -9.25 6.60 6.29
CA TYR A 205 -10.23 7.50 5.67
C TYR A 205 -10.92 6.91 4.43
N THR A 206 -10.37 5.87 3.82
CA THR A 206 -11.12 5.11 2.81
C THR A 206 -12.41 4.53 3.42
N MET A 207 -12.30 3.92 4.59
CA MET A 207 -13.44 3.32 5.30
C MET A 207 -14.27 4.32 6.08
N ASP A 208 -13.65 5.37 6.65
CA ASP A 208 -14.28 6.24 7.65
C ASP A 208 -14.69 7.62 7.13
N ALA A 209 -14.39 7.99 5.90
CA ALA A 209 -14.76 9.30 5.37
C ALA A 209 -16.26 9.56 5.58
N LYS A 210 -16.60 10.75 6.01
CA LYS A 210 -18.00 11.16 6.25
C LYS A 210 -18.83 11.03 4.98
N ASP A 211 -18.27 11.45 3.84
CA ASP A 211 -18.89 11.28 2.53
C ASP A 211 -18.70 9.82 2.06
N SER A 212 -19.82 9.16 1.78
CA SER A 212 -19.84 7.75 1.38
C SER A 212 -19.63 7.52 -0.12
N THR A 213 -19.38 8.57 -0.91
CA THR A 213 -19.31 8.47 -2.39
C THR A 213 -18.29 7.42 -2.85
N VAL A 214 -17.09 7.42 -2.29
CA VAL A 214 -16.05 6.46 -2.64
C VAL A 214 -16.49 5.03 -2.32
N ARG A 215 -16.97 4.81 -1.10
CA ARG A 215 -17.39 3.46 -0.67
C ARG A 215 -18.54 2.93 -1.52
N ARG A 216 -19.50 3.78 -1.88
CA ARG A 216 -20.59 3.39 -2.78
C ARG A 216 -20.07 3.02 -4.16
N TYR A 217 -19.14 3.81 -4.69
CA TYR A 217 -18.49 3.50 -5.96
C TYR A 217 -17.81 2.13 -5.92
N LEU A 218 -17.05 1.86 -4.88
CA LEU A 218 -16.34 0.59 -4.72
C LEU A 218 -17.30 -0.57 -4.50
N ALA A 219 -18.33 -0.39 -3.67
CA ALA A 219 -19.30 -1.44 -3.35
C ALA A 219 -20.13 -1.88 -4.55
N GLN A 220 -20.39 -0.97 -5.49
CA GLN A 220 -21.06 -1.30 -6.73
C GLN A 220 -20.23 -2.24 -7.61
N ARG A 221 -18.91 -2.13 -7.55
CA ARG A 221 -17.97 -2.85 -8.41
C ARG A 221 -17.33 -4.06 -7.75
N ALA A 222 -17.33 -4.12 -6.44
CA ALA A 222 -16.65 -5.18 -5.68
C ALA A 222 -17.41 -5.52 -4.40
N GLU A 223 -17.27 -6.77 -3.99
CA GLU A 223 -17.73 -7.24 -2.68
C GLU A 223 -16.62 -7.01 -1.66
N LEU A 224 -16.97 -6.46 -0.49
CA LEU A 224 -16.04 -6.39 0.63
C LEU A 224 -15.92 -7.77 1.26
N LEU A 225 -14.74 -8.38 1.15
CA LEU A 225 -14.45 -9.67 1.79
C LEU A 225 -14.13 -9.52 3.27
N GLY A 226 -13.70 -8.34 3.66
CA GLY A 226 -13.38 -7.96 5.01
C GLY A 226 -12.31 -6.87 5.04
N ALA A 227 -12.09 -6.33 6.23
CA ALA A 227 -11.07 -5.33 6.47
C ALA A 227 -10.49 -5.51 7.87
N ILE A 228 -9.20 -5.16 8.02
CA ILE A 228 -8.49 -5.25 9.29
C ILE A 228 -7.94 -3.87 9.62
N ARG A 229 -8.30 -3.33 10.78
CA ARG A 229 -7.77 -2.05 11.25
C ARG A 229 -6.57 -2.29 12.15
N LEU A 230 -5.44 -1.70 11.74
CA LEU A 230 -4.16 -1.87 12.40
C LEU A 230 -3.99 -0.85 13.54
N PRO A 231 -3.21 -1.20 14.58
CA PRO A 231 -2.86 -0.22 15.59
C PRO A 231 -1.97 0.89 15.00
N ASN A 232 -1.95 2.03 15.66
CA ASN A 232 -1.28 3.25 15.17
C ASN A 232 0.25 3.14 15.06
N ASP A 233 0.85 2.10 15.63
CA ASP A 233 2.29 1.83 15.55
C ASP A 233 2.66 0.76 14.52
N ALA A 234 1.69 0.27 13.72
CA ALA A 234 1.92 -0.78 12.73
C ALA A 234 2.93 -0.37 11.65
N PHE A 235 3.02 0.91 11.36
CA PHE A 235 4.01 1.48 10.45
C PHE A 235 4.88 2.43 11.23
N LYS A 236 6.19 2.13 11.30
CA LYS A 236 7.16 3.04 11.89
C LYS A 236 7.18 4.33 11.10
N LYS A 237 7.05 5.38 11.82
CA LYS A 237 6.84 6.77 11.45
C LYS A 237 7.53 7.27 10.21
N ASN A 238 6.74 7.72 9.29
CA ASN A 238 7.13 8.76 8.38
C ASN A 238 6.68 10.11 8.97
N ALA A 239 7.64 11.00 9.24
CA ALA A 239 7.39 12.39 9.64
C ALA A 239 6.55 12.60 10.92
N GLY A 240 6.59 11.70 11.86
CA GLY A 240 6.04 11.93 13.21
C GLY A 240 4.53 11.82 13.36
N ALA A 241 3.78 11.48 12.31
CA ALA A 241 2.34 11.28 12.41
C ALA A 241 2.01 9.80 12.64
N GLU A 242 1.32 9.52 13.73
CA GLU A 242 0.73 8.21 13.97
C GLU A 242 -0.57 8.12 13.17
N VAL A 243 -0.60 7.29 12.13
CA VAL A 243 -1.76 7.12 11.26
C VAL A 243 -2.37 5.76 11.50
N VAL A 244 -3.68 5.71 11.65
CA VAL A 244 -4.43 4.46 11.65
C VAL A 244 -4.63 4.03 10.21
N SER A 245 -4.25 2.79 9.91
CA SER A 245 -4.32 2.20 8.58
C SER A 245 -5.19 0.96 8.60
N ASP A 246 -5.78 0.66 7.45
CA ASP A 246 -6.62 -0.52 7.24
C ASP A 246 -6.06 -1.38 6.12
N ILE A 247 -6.22 -2.70 6.26
CA ILE A 247 -6.07 -3.63 5.15
C ILE A 247 -7.47 -3.93 4.64
N ILE A 248 -7.74 -3.65 3.37
CA ILE A 248 -9.07 -3.85 2.78
C ILE A 248 -8.98 -4.93 1.69
N PHE A 249 -9.88 -5.90 1.75
CA PHE A 249 -9.96 -7.01 0.81
C PHE A 249 -11.26 -6.90 0.01
N LEU A 250 -11.13 -6.69 -1.31
CA LEU A 250 -12.26 -6.55 -2.24
C LEU A 250 -12.17 -7.61 -3.31
N GLN A 251 -13.31 -8.19 -3.70
CA GLN A 251 -13.38 -9.09 -4.84
C GLN A 251 -14.23 -8.46 -5.94
N LYS A 252 -13.67 -8.35 -7.14
CA LYS A 252 -14.36 -7.72 -8.27
C LYS A 252 -15.57 -8.52 -8.70
N ARG A 253 -16.74 -7.85 -8.85
CA ARG A 253 -17.97 -8.45 -9.35
C ARG A 253 -17.87 -8.70 -10.84
N ASP A 254 -18.70 -9.63 -11.36
CA ASP A 254 -18.84 -9.87 -12.79
C ASP A 254 -19.35 -8.62 -13.51
N ARG A 255 -20.20 -7.86 -12.86
CA ARG A 255 -20.74 -6.59 -13.36
C ARG A 255 -21.08 -5.68 -12.19
N PRO A 256 -21.09 -4.36 -12.40
CA PRO A 256 -21.53 -3.43 -11.34
C PRO A 256 -22.98 -3.70 -10.94
N LEU A 257 -23.25 -3.55 -9.64
CA LEU A 257 -24.59 -3.66 -9.05
C LEU A 257 -24.97 -2.33 -8.41
N ASP A 258 -26.23 -1.95 -8.55
CA ASP A 258 -26.76 -0.74 -7.90
C ASP A 258 -27.18 -1.09 -6.47
N ILE A 259 -26.18 -1.23 -5.59
CA ILE A 259 -26.36 -1.57 -4.17
C ILE A 259 -25.55 -0.64 -3.28
N ALA A 260 -25.99 -0.50 -2.04
CA ALA A 260 -25.27 0.25 -1.00
C ALA A 260 -25.27 -0.56 0.30
N PRO A 261 -24.38 -1.59 0.40
CA PRO A 261 -24.31 -2.41 1.61
C PRO A 261 -23.93 -1.58 2.84
N GLU A 262 -24.13 -2.13 4.03
CA GLU A 262 -23.92 -1.42 5.28
C GLU A 262 -22.50 -0.87 5.46
N TRP A 263 -21.49 -1.54 4.90
CA TRP A 263 -20.12 -1.06 5.03
C TRP A 263 -19.86 0.26 4.27
N THR A 264 -20.80 0.70 3.43
CA THR A 264 -20.70 2.03 2.81
C THR A 264 -21.02 3.16 3.78
N GLN A 265 -21.56 2.84 4.95
CA GLN A 265 -21.99 3.78 5.96
C GLN A 265 -21.05 3.82 7.15
N THR A 266 -21.13 4.90 7.93
CA THR A 266 -20.43 5.04 9.20
C THR A 266 -21.39 4.86 10.37
N GLY A 267 -20.86 4.45 11.51
CA GLY A 267 -21.53 4.44 12.79
C GLY A 267 -20.71 5.24 13.80
N GLN A 268 -21.01 5.12 15.07
CA GLN A 268 -20.30 5.82 16.13
C GLN A 268 -19.71 4.84 17.15
N THR A 269 -18.49 5.14 17.61
CA THR A 269 -17.89 4.44 18.75
C THR A 269 -18.56 4.92 20.06
N GLU A 270 -18.27 4.24 21.16
CA GLU A 270 -18.72 4.67 22.48
C GLU A 270 -18.27 6.10 22.82
N ASP A 271 -17.11 6.49 22.36
CA ASP A 271 -16.57 7.84 22.54
C ASP A 271 -17.12 8.87 21.54
N GLY A 272 -18.05 8.46 20.68
CA GLY A 272 -18.73 9.35 19.73
C GLY A 272 -17.98 9.63 18.44
N PHE A 273 -16.91 8.87 18.12
CA PHE A 273 -16.21 9.02 16.85
C PHE A 273 -16.89 8.26 15.73
N ALA A 274 -16.97 8.89 14.57
CA ALA A 274 -17.51 8.25 13.37
C ALA A 274 -16.47 7.32 12.76
N ILE A 275 -16.80 6.04 12.67
CA ILE A 275 -15.98 5.04 11.97
C ILE A 275 -16.88 4.19 11.07
N ASN A 276 -16.26 3.42 10.18
CA ASN A 276 -17.02 2.56 9.28
C ASN A 276 -17.90 1.57 10.05
N ARG A 277 -19.13 1.39 9.58
CA ARG A 277 -20.08 0.45 10.15
C ARG A 277 -19.53 -0.96 10.25
N TYR A 278 -18.70 -1.38 9.31
CA TYR A 278 -18.05 -2.68 9.35
C TYR A 278 -17.27 -2.91 10.65
N PHE A 279 -16.52 -1.92 11.13
CA PHE A 279 -15.74 -2.05 12.35
C PHE A 279 -16.60 -1.91 13.62
N ILE A 280 -17.76 -1.28 13.53
CA ILE A 280 -18.75 -1.29 14.62
C ILE A 280 -19.34 -2.69 14.77
N ASP A 281 -19.69 -3.32 13.66
CA ASP A 281 -20.30 -4.65 13.65
C ASP A 281 -19.28 -5.78 13.84
N HIS A 282 -17.99 -5.52 13.55
CA HIS A 282 -16.90 -6.49 13.66
C HIS A 282 -15.74 -5.93 14.48
N PRO A 283 -15.94 -5.68 15.80
CA PRO A 283 -14.88 -5.09 16.63
C PRO A 283 -13.64 -5.96 16.75
N GLU A 284 -13.74 -7.27 16.52
CA GLU A 284 -12.60 -8.20 16.47
C GLU A 284 -11.62 -7.90 15.33
N MET A 285 -12.05 -7.14 14.33
CA MET A 285 -11.21 -6.74 13.20
C MET A 285 -10.41 -5.46 13.48
N VAL A 286 -10.62 -4.82 14.62
CA VAL A 286 -9.83 -3.69 15.09
C VAL A 286 -8.76 -4.21 16.06
N LEU A 287 -7.48 -4.13 15.64
CA LEU A 287 -6.39 -4.78 16.37
C LEU A 287 -5.76 -3.85 17.41
N GLY A 288 -6.57 -3.32 18.29
CA GLY A 288 -6.11 -2.45 19.36
C GLY A 288 -7.25 -1.82 20.13
N ARG A 289 -6.90 -0.89 21.03
CA ARG A 289 -7.88 -0.15 21.81
C ARG A 289 -8.27 1.11 21.07
N GLN A 290 -9.55 1.28 20.79
CA GLN A 290 -10.10 2.47 20.18
C GLN A 290 -10.25 3.54 21.25
N GLU A 291 -9.49 4.61 21.14
CA GLU A 291 -9.38 5.65 22.17
C GLU A 291 -9.34 7.04 21.54
N PRO A 292 -9.74 8.09 22.28
CA PRO A 292 -9.47 9.46 21.85
C PRO A 292 -8.00 9.80 22.01
N VAL A 293 -7.50 10.64 21.11
CA VAL A 293 -6.15 11.18 21.16
C VAL A 293 -6.20 12.69 20.92
N SER A 294 -5.42 13.44 21.69
CA SER A 294 -5.30 14.88 21.50
C SER A 294 -4.39 15.20 20.31
N THR A 295 -4.88 16.01 19.39
CA THR A 295 -4.13 16.47 18.21
C THR A 295 -4.11 18.00 18.16
N ALA A 296 -3.32 18.54 17.25
CA ALA A 296 -3.29 20.00 17.01
C ALA A 296 -4.65 20.57 16.59
N HIS A 297 -5.55 19.71 16.09
CA HIS A 297 -6.88 20.08 15.60
C HIS A 297 -8.00 19.63 16.56
N GLY A 298 -7.67 19.25 17.81
CA GLY A 298 -8.62 18.76 18.80
C GLY A 298 -8.52 17.26 19.03
N MET A 299 -9.55 16.69 19.63
CA MET A 299 -9.62 15.26 19.91
C MET A 299 -9.95 14.49 18.64
N ASP A 300 -9.23 13.40 18.41
CA ASP A 300 -9.42 12.53 17.26
C ASP A 300 -9.40 11.06 17.71
N TYR A 301 -9.83 10.19 16.81
CA TYR A 301 -9.85 8.75 16.99
C TYR A 301 -8.45 8.15 16.75
N THR A 302 -8.06 7.22 17.58
CA THR A 302 -6.88 6.39 17.32
C THR A 302 -7.12 4.95 17.77
N VAL A 303 -6.20 4.08 17.35
CA VAL A 303 -6.15 2.69 17.78
C VAL A 303 -4.79 2.45 18.42
N ASN A 304 -4.78 2.31 19.74
CA ASN A 304 -3.56 2.04 20.49
C ASN A 304 -3.27 0.54 20.52
N PRO A 305 -2.01 0.12 20.39
CA PRO A 305 -1.66 -1.29 20.51
C PRO A 305 -2.03 -1.83 21.89
N ILE A 306 -2.40 -3.10 21.95
CA ILE A 306 -2.70 -3.79 23.20
C ILE A 306 -1.37 -4.34 23.75
N GLU A 307 -1.00 -3.89 24.94
CA GLU A 307 0.21 -4.33 25.61
C GLU A 307 0.17 -5.83 25.86
N GLY A 308 1.28 -6.52 25.56
CA GLY A 308 1.39 -7.97 25.72
C GLY A 308 0.88 -8.80 24.55
N LEU A 309 0.27 -8.19 23.53
CA LEU A 309 -0.17 -8.88 22.30
C LEU A 309 0.76 -8.57 21.15
N GLU A 310 1.20 -9.63 20.46
CA GLU A 310 1.99 -9.49 19.24
C GLU A 310 1.07 -9.24 18.04
N LEU A 311 1.41 -8.26 17.20
CA LEU A 311 0.63 -7.95 16.01
C LEU A 311 0.51 -9.14 15.06
N SER A 312 1.57 -9.94 14.93
CA SER A 312 1.55 -11.14 14.08
C SER A 312 0.47 -12.14 14.52
N ASP A 313 0.30 -12.33 15.82
CA ASP A 313 -0.73 -13.22 16.36
C ASP A 313 -2.13 -12.66 16.14
N GLN A 314 -2.30 -11.37 16.36
CA GLN A 314 -3.58 -10.68 16.13
C GLN A 314 -3.99 -10.76 14.66
N LEU A 315 -3.04 -10.55 13.74
CA LEU A 315 -3.29 -10.64 12.30
C LEU A 315 -3.63 -12.08 11.89
N HIS A 316 -2.90 -13.07 12.41
CA HIS A 316 -3.19 -14.48 12.12
C HIS A 316 -4.62 -14.85 12.52
N ASP A 317 -5.10 -14.36 13.65
CA ASP A 317 -6.48 -14.56 14.06
C ASP A 317 -7.49 -13.80 13.20
N ALA A 318 -7.17 -12.55 12.84
CA ALA A 318 -8.08 -11.70 12.07
C ALA A 318 -8.29 -12.20 10.64
N VAL A 319 -7.26 -12.74 9.98
CA VAL A 319 -7.39 -13.22 8.60
C VAL A 319 -8.39 -14.37 8.45
N LYS A 320 -8.69 -15.08 9.53
CA LYS A 320 -9.72 -16.14 9.54
C LYS A 320 -11.13 -15.60 9.28
N TYR A 321 -11.35 -14.32 9.53
CA TYR A 321 -12.64 -13.65 9.33
C TYR A 321 -12.73 -12.93 7.99
N ILE A 322 -11.68 -12.99 7.17
CA ILE A 322 -11.74 -12.50 5.79
C ILE A 322 -12.39 -13.58 4.95
N HIS A 323 -13.55 -13.27 4.39
CA HIS A 323 -14.34 -14.22 3.62
C HIS A 323 -14.04 -14.08 2.15
N GLY A 324 -14.35 -15.11 1.39
CA GLY A 324 -14.19 -15.11 -0.04
C GLY A 324 -13.52 -16.38 -0.54
N THR A 325 -13.83 -16.69 -1.77
CA THR A 325 -13.21 -17.80 -2.50
C THR A 325 -12.65 -17.24 -3.79
N TYR A 326 -11.36 -17.48 -4.02
CA TYR A 326 -10.73 -17.11 -5.28
C TYR A 326 -11.39 -17.88 -6.41
N GLN A 327 -11.77 -17.17 -7.47
CA GLN A 327 -12.38 -17.73 -8.64
C GLN A 327 -11.36 -17.73 -9.78
N GLU A 328 -11.02 -18.91 -10.29
CA GLU A 328 -10.13 -19.03 -11.44
C GLU A 328 -10.79 -18.43 -12.69
N ALA A 329 -9.94 -17.95 -13.57
CA ALA A 329 -10.40 -17.35 -14.85
C ALA A 329 -11.05 -18.36 -15.77
#